data_d5f0400ba5d5a5f6fc5425f149603830
#
_entry.id   d5f0400ba5d5a5f6fc5425f149603830
#
_cell.length_a   1.000
_cell.length_b   1.000
_cell.length_c   1.000
_cell.angle_alpha   90.00
_cell.angle_beta   90.00
_cell.angle_gamma   90.00
#
_symmetry.space_group_name_H-M   'P 1'
#
loop_
_entity.id
_entity.type
_entity.pdbx_description
1 polymer ?
#
loop_
_entity_poly.entity_id
_entity_poly.type
_entity_poly.pdbx_seq_one_letter_code
_entity_poly.pdbx_strand_id
1 'polypeptide(L)'
;MKALLTTLAVSMLATGAVAQTVGECDGRASARNIVEPWEQNSRTFANGNVRLALLDTVEPAAAAMHLLVISPPYGETGEPQCKVISLDGTLGFAGLDFAALKASYDPSVGLIFSLPGTLYLPEEGFSNSLVLNFTLNQATGEIDARMDLGRE
;
A
#
# COMPACT_ATOMS: atom_id res chain seq x y z
N MET A 1 -35.91 15.22 -47.01
CA MET A 1 -35.86 15.07 -45.55
C MET A 1 -34.51 14.52 -45.17
N LYS A 2 -33.62 15.35 -44.59
CA LYS A 2 -32.25 14.94 -44.11
C LYS A 2 -32.35 14.68 -42.63
N ALA A 3 -32.14 13.42 -42.21
CA ALA A 3 -32.08 13.06 -40.81
C ALA A 3 -30.66 13.37 -40.27
N LEU A 4 -30.55 14.28 -39.31
CA LEU A 4 -29.34 14.50 -38.53
C LEU A 4 -29.26 13.42 -37.45
N LEU A 5 -28.24 12.56 -37.55
CA LEU A 5 -27.84 11.67 -36.45
C LEU A 5 -26.95 12.45 -35.50
N THR A 6 -27.44 12.75 -34.30
CA THR A 6 -26.67 13.34 -33.21
C THR A 6 -25.98 12.21 -32.44
N THR A 7 -24.67 12.06 -32.59
CA THR A 7 -23.88 11.11 -31.82
C THR A 7 -23.59 11.70 -30.44
N LEU A 8 -24.15 11.10 -29.39
CA LEU A 8 -23.87 11.45 -27.99
C LEU A 8 -22.56 10.81 -27.56
N ALA A 9 -21.50 11.60 -27.41
CA ALA A 9 -20.22 11.14 -26.87
C ALA A 9 -20.34 11.06 -25.34
N VAL A 10 -20.36 9.84 -24.81
CA VAL A 10 -20.27 9.58 -23.35
C VAL A 10 -18.80 9.65 -22.94
N SER A 11 -18.40 10.75 -22.30
CA SER A 11 -17.08 10.89 -21.68
C SER A 11 -17.02 10.05 -20.40
N MET A 12 -16.35 8.91 -20.43
CA MET A 12 -16.00 8.15 -19.23
C MET A 12 -14.89 8.92 -18.49
N LEU A 13 -15.21 9.47 -17.33
CA LEU A 13 -14.22 9.97 -16.37
C LEU A 13 -13.52 8.76 -15.74
N ALA A 14 -12.33 8.43 -16.22
CA ALA A 14 -11.45 7.48 -15.57
C ALA A 14 -10.95 8.10 -14.26
N THR A 15 -11.39 7.60 -13.11
CA THR A 15 -10.78 7.90 -11.81
C THR A 15 -9.39 7.26 -11.84
N GLY A 16 -8.35 8.08 -11.94
CA GLY A 16 -6.97 7.62 -11.96
C GLY A 16 -6.59 7.02 -10.60
N ALA A 17 -6.40 5.71 -10.52
CA ALA A 17 -5.68 5.09 -9.41
C ALA A 17 -4.20 5.46 -9.53
N VAL A 18 -3.61 6.02 -8.47
CA VAL A 18 -2.17 6.34 -8.43
C VAL A 18 -1.45 5.11 -7.89
N ALA A 19 -0.49 4.58 -8.68
CA ALA A 19 0.36 3.48 -8.26
C ALA A 19 1.29 3.93 -7.13
N GLN A 20 1.43 3.11 -6.09
CA GLN A 20 2.32 3.36 -4.98
C GLN A 20 3.71 2.79 -5.25
N THR A 21 4.74 3.32 -4.58
CA THR A 21 6.10 2.80 -4.72
C THR A 21 6.28 1.56 -3.87
N VAL A 22 6.60 0.44 -4.52
CA VAL A 22 7.04 -0.81 -3.88
C VAL A 22 8.55 -0.93 -4.10
N GLY A 23 9.33 -0.70 -3.05
CA GLY A 23 10.79 -0.73 -3.10
C GLY A 23 11.39 -1.89 -2.32
N GLU A 24 12.67 -2.17 -2.56
CA GLU A 24 13.46 -3.08 -1.73
C GLU A 24 13.59 -2.53 -0.30
N CYS A 25 13.80 -3.43 0.67
CA CYS A 25 14.10 -3.01 2.03
C CYS A 25 15.42 -2.26 2.10
N ASP A 26 15.40 -1.15 2.80
CA ASP A 26 16.54 -0.30 3.10
C ASP A 26 16.53 0.10 4.59
N GLY A 27 17.14 1.21 4.94
CA GLY A 27 17.17 1.72 6.32
C GLY A 27 15.79 1.94 6.95
N ARG A 28 14.74 2.14 6.14
CA ARG A 28 13.34 2.26 6.62
C ARG A 28 12.84 0.97 7.28
N ALA A 29 13.26 -0.19 6.77
CA ALA A 29 12.89 -1.51 7.29
C ALA A 29 13.66 -1.93 8.55
N SER A 30 14.34 -1.00 9.21
CA SER A 30 15.00 -1.26 10.49
C SER A 30 13.98 -1.63 11.57
N ALA A 31 14.29 -2.60 12.41
CA ALA A 31 13.42 -3.04 13.52
C ALA A 31 13.04 -1.89 14.46
N ARG A 32 13.93 -0.89 14.65
CA ARG A 32 13.64 0.30 15.48
C ARG A 32 12.51 1.18 14.93
N ASN A 33 12.18 1.03 13.64
CA ASN A 33 11.13 1.80 12.98
C ASN A 33 9.77 1.07 13.02
N ILE A 34 9.70 -0.18 13.52
CA ILE A 34 8.42 -0.86 13.72
C ILE A 34 7.66 -0.12 14.82
N VAL A 35 6.45 0.32 14.51
CA VAL A 35 5.60 1.08 15.44
C VAL A 35 5.29 0.21 16.68
N GLU A 36 5.46 0.79 17.86
CA GLU A 36 5.12 0.13 19.12
C GLU A 36 3.63 0.30 19.48
N PRO A 37 2.99 -0.68 20.11
CA PRO A 37 3.52 -2.02 20.44
C PRO A 37 3.54 -2.93 19.21
N TRP A 38 4.62 -3.68 19.03
CA TRP A 38 4.89 -4.49 17.84
C TRP A 38 3.78 -5.51 17.54
N GLU A 39 3.22 -6.14 18.57
CA GLU A 39 2.15 -7.13 18.44
C GLU A 39 0.84 -6.55 17.87
N GLN A 40 0.63 -5.24 17.97
CA GLN A 40 -0.52 -4.55 17.39
C GLN A 40 -0.23 -4.01 15.99
N ASN A 41 1.06 -3.73 15.71
CA ASN A 41 1.52 -3.11 14.48
C ASN A 41 2.31 -4.07 13.57
N SER A 42 2.21 -5.38 13.83
CA SER A 42 2.68 -6.43 12.94
C SER A 42 1.67 -7.57 12.89
N ARG A 43 1.56 -8.23 11.73
CA ARG A 43 0.62 -9.34 11.53
C ARG A 43 1.17 -10.34 10.53
N THR A 44 0.90 -11.64 10.75
CA THR A 44 1.30 -12.71 9.85
C THR A 44 0.10 -13.29 9.12
N PHE A 45 0.34 -13.78 7.90
CA PHE A 45 -0.63 -14.41 7.00
C PHE A 45 -0.01 -15.67 6.38
N ALA A 46 -0.82 -16.48 5.69
CA ALA A 46 -0.35 -17.66 4.99
C ALA A 46 0.51 -18.59 5.88
N ASN A 47 0.00 -18.93 7.07
CA ASN A 47 0.68 -19.77 8.06
C ASN A 47 2.06 -19.21 8.50
N GLY A 48 2.20 -17.89 8.56
CA GLY A 48 3.43 -17.21 8.97
C GLY A 48 4.43 -16.91 7.85
N ASN A 49 4.14 -17.35 6.62
CA ASN A 49 5.03 -17.11 5.47
C ASN A 49 5.03 -15.66 5.00
N VAL A 50 3.96 -14.92 5.26
CA VAL A 50 3.84 -13.49 4.94
C VAL A 50 3.75 -12.70 6.24
N ARG A 51 4.52 -11.64 6.35
CA ARG A 51 4.51 -10.74 7.51
C ARG A 51 4.40 -9.30 7.03
N LEU A 52 3.47 -8.57 7.62
CA LEU A 52 3.32 -7.13 7.46
C LEU A 52 3.67 -6.45 8.77
N ALA A 53 4.31 -5.28 8.69
CA ALA A 53 4.53 -4.42 9.85
C ALA A 53 4.42 -2.95 9.46
N LEU A 54 3.83 -2.16 10.35
CA LEU A 54 3.78 -0.71 10.23
C LEU A 54 5.14 -0.12 10.64
N LEU A 55 5.69 0.73 9.79
CA LEU A 55 6.95 1.44 10.03
C LEU A 55 6.69 2.92 10.21
N ASP A 56 7.41 3.53 11.15
CA ASP A 56 7.51 4.98 11.35
C ASP A 56 8.99 5.37 11.27
N THR A 57 9.36 6.14 10.25
CA THR A 57 10.71 6.67 10.09
C THR A 57 10.95 7.96 10.85
N VAL A 58 9.91 8.49 11.54
CA VAL A 58 9.89 9.74 12.29
C VAL A 58 9.97 10.97 11.37
N GLU A 59 10.82 10.96 10.38
CA GLU A 59 11.00 12.05 9.42
C GLU A 59 10.86 11.57 7.97
N PRO A 60 10.22 12.37 7.11
CA PRO A 60 9.54 13.64 7.40
C PRO A 60 8.21 13.41 8.13
N ALA A 61 7.93 14.12 9.21
CA ALA A 61 6.81 13.89 10.13
C ALA A 61 5.43 13.76 9.46
N ALA A 62 5.19 14.49 8.36
CA ALA A 62 3.94 14.43 7.61
C ALA A 62 3.89 13.28 6.57
N ALA A 63 4.95 12.47 6.44
CA ALA A 63 5.09 11.41 5.45
C ALA A 63 6.04 10.29 5.93
N ALA A 64 5.93 9.92 7.21
CA ALA A 64 6.86 8.99 7.88
C ALA A 64 6.38 7.54 7.90
N MET A 65 5.10 7.28 7.59
CA MET A 65 4.52 5.96 7.74
C MET A 65 4.71 5.12 6.47
N HIS A 66 5.22 3.90 6.63
CA HIS A 66 5.42 2.94 5.54
C HIS A 66 4.90 1.56 5.94
N LEU A 67 4.70 0.68 4.96
CA LEU A 67 4.32 -0.69 5.21
C LEU A 67 5.44 -1.65 4.80
N LEU A 68 5.96 -2.41 5.76
CA LEU A 68 6.90 -3.50 5.52
C LEU A 68 6.14 -4.75 5.07
N VAL A 69 6.65 -5.40 4.03
CA VAL A 69 6.16 -6.70 3.53
C VAL A 69 7.33 -7.67 3.47
N ILE A 70 7.27 -8.74 4.25
CA ILE A 70 8.21 -9.87 4.20
C ILE A 70 7.42 -11.09 3.72
N SER A 71 7.86 -11.72 2.64
CA SER A 71 7.09 -12.78 1.99
C SER A 71 7.95 -13.70 1.13
N PRO A 72 7.44 -14.87 0.69
CA PRO A 72 8.02 -15.57 -0.44
C PRO A 72 8.06 -14.69 -1.71
N PRO A 73 8.89 -15.02 -2.72
CA PRO A 73 9.78 -16.18 -2.76
C PRO A 73 11.00 -16.02 -1.84
N TYR A 74 11.61 -17.17 -1.52
CA TYR A 74 12.85 -17.19 -0.74
C TYR A 74 14.05 -17.15 -1.69
N GLY A 75 15.11 -16.45 -1.29
CA GLY A 75 16.38 -16.44 -1.98
C GLY A 75 17.14 -17.76 -1.85
N GLU A 76 18.32 -17.83 -2.49
CA GLU A 76 19.16 -19.04 -2.50
C GLU A 76 19.63 -19.47 -1.10
N THR A 77 19.78 -18.52 -0.18
CA THR A 77 20.18 -18.75 1.21
C THR A 77 18.98 -18.91 2.17
N GLY A 78 17.76 -18.89 1.64
CA GLY A 78 16.53 -19.12 2.38
C GLY A 78 15.90 -17.87 3.00
N GLU A 79 16.44 -16.69 2.71
CA GLU A 79 15.84 -15.43 3.12
C GLU A 79 14.56 -15.12 2.33
N PRO A 80 13.48 -14.64 2.99
CA PRO A 80 12.32 -14.15 2.29
C PRO A 80 12.63 -12.83 1.57
N GLN A 81 11.86 -12.52 0.53
CA GLN A 81 11.91 -11.17 -0.03
C GLN A 81 11.45 -10.15 1.01
N CYS A 82 12.02 -8.95 0.92
CA CYS A 82 11.72 -7.83 1.80
C CYS A 82 11.39 -6.59 0.97
N LYS A 83 10.18 -6.06 1.14
CA LYS A 83 9.68 -4.89 0.40
C LYS A 83 9.13 -3.85 1.35
N VAL A 84 9.21 -2.58 0.94
CA VAL A 84 8.60 -1.45 1.62
C VAL A 84 7.63 -0.77 0.66
N ILE A 85 6.36 -0.65 1.06
CA ILE A 85 5.36 0.13 0.33
C ILE A 85 5.36 1.54 0.91
N SER A 86 5.57 2.51 0.04
CA SER A 86 5.61 3.95 0.35
C SER A 86 4.62 4.70 -0.53
N LEU A 87 4.31 5.94 -0.16
CA LEU A 87 3.44 6.80 -0.96
C LEU A 87 4.07 7.10 -2.32
N ASP A 88 5.30 7.61 -2.31
CA ASP A 88 6.07 7.92 -3.52
C ASP A 88 7.58 7.91 -3.20
N GLY A 89 8.34 7.09 -3.91
CA GLY A 89 9.78 6.96 -3.69
C GLY A 89 10.11 6.61 -2.23
N THR A 90 10.72 7.56 -1.52
CA THR A 90 11.06 7.42 -0.10
C THR A 90 10.07 8.14 0.84
N LEU A 91 9.09 8.86 0.30
CA LEU A 91 8.05 9.50 1.09
C LEU A 91 7.01 8.47 1.52
N GLY A 92 6.69 8.49 2.81
CA GLY A 92 5.66 7.65 3.40
C GLY A 92 4.26 8.29 3.34
N PHE A 93 3.32 7.63 3.99
CA PHE A 93 1.98 8.15 4.23
C PHE A 93 1.98 9.05 5.47
N ALA A 94 1.01 9.93 5.60
CA ALA A 94 0.82 10.73 6.83
C ALA A 94 0.31 9.85 8.00
N GLY A 95 -0.45 8.81 7.68
CA GLY A 95 -0.93 7.82 8.64
C GLY A 95 -1.41 6.55 7.93
N LEU A 96 -1.31 5.41 8.62
CA LEU A 96 -1.88 4.13 8.20
C LEU A 96 -2.55 3.47 9.42
N ASP A 97 -3.83 3.13 9.30
CA ASP A 97 -4.58 2.46 10.38
C ASP A 97 -4.39 0.94 10.30
N PHE A 98 -3.32 0.44 10.91
CA PHE A 98 -2.98 -0.98 10.88
C PHE A 98 -4.00 -1.86 11.60
N ALA A 99 -4.74 -1.31 12.56
CA ALA A 99 -5.81 -2.03 13.26
C ALA A 99 -6.98 -2.36 12.32
N ALA A 100 -7.25 -1.49 11.35
CA ALA A 100 -8.30 -1.66 10.33
C ALA A 100 -7.84 -2.45 9.09
N LEU A 101 -6.62 -3.01 9.07
CA LEU A 101 -6.11 -3.83 7.98
C LEU A 101 -7.05 -5.02 7.71
N LYS A 102 -7.52 -5.13 6.49
CA LYS A 102 -8.30 -6.25 5.98
C LYS A 102 -7.44 -7.09 5.04
N ALA A 103 -7.64 -8.41 5.08
CA ALA A 103 -6.97 -9.34 4.19
C ALA A 103 -7.96 -10.37 3.66
N SER A 104 -7.78 -10.75 2.40
CA SER A 104 -8.50 -11.84 1.73
C SER A 104 -7.57 -12.58 0.78
N TYR A 105 -8.05 -13.66 0.20
CA TYR A 105 -7.28 -14.45 -0.75
C TYR A 105 -8.12 -14.78 -1.98
N ASP A 106 -7.53 -14.61 -3.16
CA ASP A 106 -8.08 -15.03 -4.44
C ASP A 106 -7.03 -15.89 -5.15
N PRO A 107 -7.36 -17.14 -5.56
CA PRO A 107 -6.40 -18.04 -6.22
C PRO A 107 -5.80 -17.48 -7.51
N SER A 108 -6.48 -16.56 -8.19
CA SER A 108 -6.02 -15.95 -9.43
C SER A 108 -5.02 -14.79 -9.22
N VAL A 109 -5.00 -14.21 -8.03
CA VAL A 109 -4.22 -12.99 -7.71
C VAL A 109 -3.23 -13.24 -6.58
N GLY A 110 -3.64 -13.97 -5.54
CA GLY A 110 -2.91 -14.20 -4.30
C GLY A 110 -3.58 -13.54 -3.10
N LEU A 111 -2.80 -13.04 -2.16
CA LEU A 111 -3.28 -12.27 -1.03
C LEU A 111 -3.68 -10.86 -1.47
N ILE A 112 -4.80 -10.39 -0.95
CA ILE A 112 -5.37 -9.07 -1.23
C ILE A 112 -5.51 -8.34 0.10
N PHE A 113 -5.00 -7.12 0.16
CA PHE A 113 -4.99 -6.31 1.37
C PHE A 113 -5.63 -4.94 1.11
N SER A 114 -6.29 -4.42 2.14
CA SER A 114 -6.86 -3.08 2.17
C SER A 114 -6.56 -2.43 3.51
N LEU A 115 -5.93 -1.26 3.48
CA LEU A 115 -5.44 -0.55 4.67
C LEU A 115 -5.83 0.92 4.59
N PRO A 116 -6.74 1.39 5.46
CA PRO A 116 -7.06 2.81 5.55
C PRO A 116 -5.87 3.65 6.00
N GLY A 117 -5.81 4.88 5.54
CA GLY A 117 -4.74 5.81 5.91
C GLY A 117 -5.08 7.26 5.58
N THR A 118 -4.06 8.10 5.68
CA THR A 118 -4.12 9.52 5.38
C THR A 118 -2.92 9.98 4.58
N LEU A 119 -3.15 10.96 3.72
CA LEU A 119 -2.16 11.65 2.92
C LEU A 119 -2.15 13.12 3.32
N TYR A 120 -0.99 13.68 3.63
CA TYR A 120 -0.86 15.11 3.85
C TYR A 120 -0.78 15.88 2.52
N LEU A 121 -1.59 16.90 2.39
CA LEU A 121 -1.64 17.80 1.23
C LEU A 121 -1.04 19.16 1.63
N PRO A 122 0.25 19.41 1.36
CA PRO A 122 0.93 20.62 1.83
C PRO A 122 0.35 21.91 1.25
N GLU A 123 -0.13 21.88 0.00
CA GLU A 123 -0.76 23.04 -0.67
C GLU A 123 -2.06 23.46 0.01
N GLU A 124 -2.76 22.51 0.64
CA GLU A 124 -4.06 22.72 1.25
C GLU A 124 -3.98 22.81 2.79
N GLY A 125 -2.86 22.35 3.36
CA GLY A 125 -2.59 22.40 4.79
C GLY A 125 -3.41 21.42 5.63
N PHE A 126 -3.98 20.37 5.01
CA PHE A 126 -4.71 19.32 5.71
C PHE A 126 -4.36 17.91 5.19
N SER A 127 -4.85 16.89 5.89
CA SER A 127 -4.70 15.49 5.47
C SER A 127 -6.01 14.98 4.88
N ASN A 128 -5.92 14.32 3.72
CA ASN A 128 -7.05 13.64 3.10
C ASN A 128 -7.03 12.15 3.45
N SER A 129 -8.19 11.53 3.52
CA SER A 129 -8.34 10.10 3.71
C SER A 129 -7.95 9.33 2.45
N LEU A 130 -7.43 8.13 2.65
CA LEU A 130 -7.11 7.19 1.57
C LEU A 130 -7.36 5.75 1.98
N VAL A 131 -7.39 4.87 1.00
CA VAL A 131 -7.27 3.42 1.20
C VAL A 131 -6.13 2.91 0.34
N LEU A 132 -5.10 2.34 1.00
CA LEU A 132 -4.04 1.61 0.34
C LEU A 132 -4.54 0.19 0.06
N ASN A 133 -4.67 -0.15 -1.21
CA ASN A 133 -5.02 -1.49 -1.68
C ASN A 133 -3.80 -2.12 -2.34
N PHE A 134 -3.47 -3.36 -1.98
CA PHE A 134 -2.38 -4.07 -2.65
C PHE A 134 -2.63 -5.57 -2.70
N THR A 135 -2.02 -6.20 -3.69
CA THR A 135 -2.01 -7.65 -3.86
C THR A 135 -0.59 -8.18 -3.71
N LEU A 136 -0.47 -9.41 -3.25
CA LEU A 136 0.79 -10.13 -3.16
C LEU A 136 0.64 -11.51 -3.76
N ASN A 137 1.33 -11.74 -4.88
CA ASN A 137 1.49 -13.08 -5.44
C ASN A 137 2.66 -13.79 -4.75
N GLN A 138 2.36 -14.74 -3.88
CA GLN A 138 3.39 -15.44 -3.10
C GLN A 138 4.31 -16.33 -3.95
N ALA A 139 3.90 -16.72 -5.16
CA ALA A 139 4.71 -17.56 -6.05
C ALA A 139 5.76 -16.73 -6.80
N THR A 140 5.41 -15.51 -7.22
CA THR A 140 6.30 -14.62 -7.98
C THR A 140 6.95 -13.55 -7.11
N GLY A 141 6.36 -13.23 -5.97
CA GLY A 141 6.76 -12.12 -5.11
C GLY A 141 6.25 -10.76 -5.60
N GLU A 142 5.47 -10.72 -6.67
CA GLU A 142 4.93 -9.50 -7.23
C GLU A 142 3.95 -8.85 -6.26
N ILE A 143 4.12 -7.55 -6.03
CA ILE A 143 3.23 -6.70 -5.26
C ILE A 143 2.74 -5.59 -6.18
N ASP A 144 1.42 -5.53 -6.38
CA ASP A 144 0.76 -4.41 -7.07
C ASP A 144 0.04 -3.57 -6.00
N ALA A 145 0.49 -2.33 -5.81
CA ALA A 145 -0.03 -1.42 -4.79
C ALA A 145 -0.59 -0.16 -5.43
N ARG A 146 -1.78 0.25 -4.99
CA ARG A 146 -2.48 1.44 -5.45
C ARG A 146 -3.25 2.10 -4.30
N MET A 147 -3.47 3.38 -4.44
CA MET A 147 -4.18 4.19 -3.47
C MET A 147 -5.48 4.72 -4.09
N ASP A 148 -6.56 4.59 -3.34
CA ASP A 148 -7.83 5.25 -3.62
C ASP A 148 -7.99 6.41 -2.63
N LEU A 149 -8.18 7.63 -3.14
CA LEU A 149 -8.45 8.80 -2.31
C LEU A 149 -9.90 8.82 -1.84
N GLY A 150 -10.12 9.22 -0.60
CA GLY A 150 -11.44 9.49 -0.09
C GLY A 150 -12.10 10.65 -0.87
N ARG A 151 -13.41 10.58 -1.00
CA ARG A 151 -14.20 11.69 -1.52
C ARG A 151 -14.62 12.54 -0.32
N GLU A 152 -14.08 13.73 -0.24
CA GLU A 152 -14.64 14.79 0.62
C GLU A 152 -15.50 15.74 -0.21
#